data_64fd01139580d5e4aadb16a439792064
#
_entry.id   64fd01139580d5e4aadb16a439792064
#
_cell.length_a   1.000
_cell.length_b   1.000
_cell.length_c   1.000
_cell.angle_alpha   90.00
_cell.angle_beta   90.00
_cell.angle_gamma   90.00
#
_symmetry.space_group_name_H-M   'P 1'
#
loop_
_entity.id
_entity.type
_entity.pdbx_description
1 polymer ?
#
loop_
_entity_poly.entity_id
_entity_poly.type
_entity_poly.pdbx_seq_one_letter_code
_entity_poly.pdbx_strand_id
1 'polypeptide(L)'
;MTENITKLKKQLLNNHILDISIGLVYLWFGGLKYFPELSPAEDLAKNTITSLTFGMIPDNISIILLAIWETLIGVLLLLNIYRRQVIIIALIHMVFTFTPLFLFSEQSFNNSYFYLTLLGQYIIKNIIIIGGLLTLYKLSVTKRRLL
;
A
#
# COMPACT_ATOMS: atom_id res chain seq x y z
N MET A 1 -21.85 19.43 24.22
CA MET A 1 -21.54 19.87 22.84
C MET A 1 -20.05 20.08 22.61
N THR A 2 -19.36 20.77 23.50
CA THR A 2 -17.88 20.99 23.49
C THR A 2 -17.04 19.72 23.55
N GLU A 3 -17.45 18.73 24.33
CA GLU A 3 -16.74 17.44 24.48
C GLU A 3 -16.72 16.62 23.18
N ASN A 4 -17.81 16.60 22.44
CA ASN A 4 -17.91 15.94 21.14
C ASN A 4 -17.03 16.63 20.08
N ILE A 5 -16.93 17.96 20.10
CA ILE A 5 -16.07 18.73 19.18
C ILE A 5 -14.60 18.47 19.49
N THR A 6 -14.22 18.39 20.77
CA THR A 6 -12.84 18.09 21.18
C THR A 6 -12.44 16.67 20.80
N LYS A 7 -13.36 15.71 20.97
CA LYS A 7 -13.17 14.31 20.57
C LYS A 7 -13.00 14.17 19.04
N LEU A 8 -13.81 14.90 18.29
CA LEU A 8 -13.71 14.97 16.83
C LEU A 8 -12.38 15.59 16.34
N LYS A 9 -11.96 16.72 16.97
CA LYS A 9 -10.65 17.33 16.67
C LYS A 9 -9.49 16.37 16.95
N LYS A 10 -9.52 15.66 18.07
CA LYS A 10 -8.49 14.69 18.43
C LYS A 10 -8.46 13.50 17.46
N GLN A 11 -9.62 13.02 17.02
CA GLN A 11 -9.69 11.98 15.98
C GLN A 11 -9.17 12.47 14.62
N LEU A 12 -9.48 13.69 14.22
CA LEU A 12 -8.98 14.28 12.97
C LEU A 12 -7.46 14.45 12.98
N LEU A 13 -6.87 14.86 14.09
CA LEU A 13 -5.41 14.99 14.23
C LEU A 13 -4.71 13.62 14.19
N ASN A 14 -5.25 12.63 14.89
CA ASN A 14 -4.69 11.27 14.84
C ASN A 14 -4.76 10.65 13.43
N ASN A 15 -5.73 11.06 12.61
CA ASN A 15 -5.86 10.59 11.23
C ASN A 15 -4.79 11.16 10.30
N HIS A 16 -4.33 12.39 10.54
CA HIS A 16 -3.22 12.95 9.77
C HIS A 16 -1.91 12.17 10.00
N ILE A 17 -1.67 11.69 11.21
CA ILE A 17 -0.48 10.87 11.51
C ILE A 17 -0.51 9.59 10.68
N LEU A 18 -1.66 8.94 10.57
CA LEU A 18 -1.81 7.70 9.82
C LEU A 18 -1.67 7.92 8.31
N ASP A 19 -2.27 9.00 7.76
CA ASP A 19 -2.08 9.39 6.35
C ASP A 19 -0.60 9.63 6.04
N ILE A 20 0.11 10.37 6.93
CA ILE A 20 1.53 10.67 6.78
C ILE A 20 2.35 9.38 6.86
N SER A 21 2.10 8.52 7.84
CA SER A 21 2.86 7.27 8.02
C SER A 21 2.73 6.36 6.80
N ILE A 22 1.50 6.15 6.31
CA ILE A 22 1.26 5.32 5.12
C ILE A 22 1.85 6.00 3.88
N GLY A 23 1.68 7.30 3.73
CA GLY A 23 2.24 8.08 2.61
C GLY A 23 3.77 7.98 2.55
N LEU A 24 4.46 8.08 3.69
CA LEU A 24 5.92 7.91 3.76
C LEU A 24 6.35 6.50 3.38
N VAL A 25 5.62 5.47 3.81
CA VAL A 25 5.91 4.08 3.42
C VAL A 25 5.78 3.91 1.91
N TYR A 26 4.70 4.43 1.31
CA TYR A 26 4.51 4.39 -0.14
C TYR A 26 5.62 5.13 -0.91
N LEU A 27 6.02 6.32 -0.42
CA LEU A 27 7.12 7.07 -1.03
C LEU A 27 8.45 6.33 -0.92
N TRP A 28 8.72 5.75 0.23
CA TRP A 28 9.98 5.03 0.46
C TRP A 28 10.08 3.82 -0.47
N PHE A 29 9.08 2.96 -0.47
CA PHE A 29 9.12 1.75 -1.30
C PHE A 29 8.93 2.01 -2.80
N GLY A 30 8.14 3.02 -3.16
CA GLY A 30 8.06 3.49 -4.54
C GLY A 30 9.37 4.09 -5.03
N GLY A 31 10.01 4.92 -4.18
CA GLY A 31 11.30 5.53 -4.46
C GLY A 31 12.42 4.53 -4.71
N LEU A 32 12.48 3.45 -3.93
CA LEU A 32 13.48 2.39 -4.10
C LEU A 32 13.40 1.71 -5.47
N LYS A 33 12.22 1.62 -6.07
CA LYS A 33 12.00 0.96 -7.36
C LYS A 33 12.51 1.74 -8.57
N TYR A 34 12.90 3.00 -8.39
CA TYR A 34 13.59 3.76 -9.46
C TYR A 34 15.06 3.34 -9.63
N PHE A 35 15.60 2.66 -8.63
CA PHE A 35 16.99 2.22 -8.61
C PHE A 35 17.01 0.69 -8.67
N PRO A 36 17.60 0.09 -9.71
CA PRO A 36 17.69 -1.36 -9.84
C PRO A 36 18.30 -2.02 -8.60
N GLU A 37 17.77 -3.16 -8.22
CA GLU A 37 18.26 -4.01 -7.12
C GLU A 37 18.13 -3.43 -5.69
N LEU A 38 17.60 -2.22 -5.53
CA LEU A 38 17.40 -1.64 -4.19
C LEU A 38 16.05 -2.04 -3.54
N SER A 39 15.07 -2.46 -4.33
CA SER A 39 13.80 -2.91 -3.79
C SER A 39 13.86 -4.38 -3.37
N PRO A 40 13.57 -4.73 -2.10
CA PRO A 40 13.70 -6.11 -1.61
C PRO A 40 12.82 -7.15 -2.32
N ALA A 41 11.76 -6.72 -2.98
CA ALA A 41 10.79 -7.60 -3.67
C ALA A 41 10.69 -7.25 -5.17
N GLU A 42 11.74 -6.69 -5.77
CA GLU A 42 11.72 -6.20 -7.15
C GLU A 42 11.39 -7.32 -8.14
N ASP A 43 12.13 -8.44 -8.08
CA ASP A 43 11.94 -9.56 -8.98
C ASP A 43 10.57 -10.21 -8.80
N LEU A 44 10.10 -10.31 -7.57
CA LEU A 44 8.76 -10.83 -7.29
C LEU A 44 7.67 -9.92 -7.85
N ALA A 45 7.83 -8.61 -7.75
CA ALA A 45 6.91 -7.63 -8.32
C ALA A 45 6.89 -7.71 -9.85
N LYS A 46 8.07 -7.77 -10.51
CA LYS A 46 8.21 -7.96 -11.96
C LYS A 46 7.48 -9.23 -12.41
N ASN A 47 7.82 -10.37 -11.83
CA ASN A 47 7.24 -11.67 -12.15
C ASN A 47 5.70 -11.66 -11.96
N THR A 48 5.22 -11.02 -10.90
CA THR A 48 3.78 -10.91 -10.62
C THR A 48 3.08 -10.09 -11.68
N ILE A 49 3.61 -8.91 -12.05
CA ILE A 49 3.01 -8.07 -13.09
C ILE A 49 3.05 -8.78 -14.44
N THR A 50 4.17 -9.42 -14.78
CA THR A 50 4.30 -10.21 -16.02
C THR A 50 3.26 -11.32 -16.07
N SER A 51 3.04 -12.06 -14.97
CA SER A 51 2.02 -13.10 -14.89
C SER A 51 0.60 -12.52 -15.01
N LEU A 52 0.31 -11.41 -14.34
CA LEU A 52 -1.01 -10.77 -14.40
C LEU A 52 -1.33 -10.11 -15.74
N THR A 53 -0.29 -9.68 -16.47
CA THR A 53 -0.42 -9.02 -17.77
C THR A 53 -0.15 -9.96 -18.94
N PHE A 54 0.01 -11.27 -18.69
CA PHE A 54 0.33 -12.28 -19.71
C PHE A 54 1.58 -11.92 -20.53
N GLY A 55 2.57 -11.29 -19.90
CA GLY A 55 3.81 -10.89 -20.56
C GLY A 55 3.69 -9.68 -21.49
N MET A 56 2.55 -8.97 -21.49
CA MET A 56 2.36 -7.80 -22.37
C MET A 56 3.21 -6.60 -21.97
N ILE A 57 3.60 -6.50 -20.71
CA ILE A 57 4.40 -5.38 -20.20
C ILE A 57 5.80 -5.89 -19.89
N PRO A 58 6.85 -5.37 -20.55
CA PRO A 58 8.25 -5.72 -20.24
C PRO A 58 8.62 -5.37 -18.78
N ASP A 59 9.45 -6.19 -18.14
CA ASP A 59 9.81 -6.07 -16.72
C ASP A 59 10.36 -4.69 -16.35
N ASN A 60 11.22 -4.12 -17.19
CA ASN A 60 11.80 -2.79 -16.95
C ASN A 60 10.73 -1.67 -16.95
N ILE A 61 9.70 -1.81 -17.78
CA ILE A 61 8.60 -0.85 -17.84
C ILE A 61 7.65 -1.08 -16.65
N SER A 62 7.36 -2.33 -16.32
CA SER A 62 6.44 -2.69 -15.25
C SER A 62 6.89 -2.16 -13.89
N ILE A 63 8.20 -2.27 -13.58
CA ILE A 63 8.73 -1.80 -12.29
C ILE A 63 8.73 -0.27 -12.19
N ILE A 64 9.02 0.45 -13.29
CA ILE A 64 8.96 1.91 -13.31
C ILE A 64 7.52 2.42 -13.19
N LEU A 65 6.57 1.77 -13.87
CA LEU A 65 5.15 2.11 -13.72
C LEU A 65 4.68 1.89 -12.29
N LEU A 66 5.11 0.80 -11.65
CA LEU A 66 4.80 0.54 -10.24
C LEU A 66 5.44 1.58 -9.32
N ALA A 67 6.70 1.98 -9.59
CA ALA A 67 7.37 3.04 -8.86
C ALA A 67 6.61 4.36 -8.92
N ILE A 68 6.19 4.78 -10.12
CA ILE A 68 5.39 6.00 -10.34
C ILE A 68 4.06 5.89 -9.59
N TRP A 69 3.39 4.75 -9.69
CA TRP A 69 2.11 4.50 -9.03
C TRP A 69 2.20 4.63 -7.51
N GLU A 70 3.16 3.95 -6.89
CA GLU A 70 3.37 4.00 -5.45
C GLU A 70 3.80 5.40 -4.97
N THR A 71 4.71 6.04 -5.69
CA THR A 71 5.15 7.40 -5.38
C THR A 71 3.99 8.39 -5.46
N LEU A 72 3.14 8.28 -6.49
CA LEU A 72 1.96 9.14 -6.64
C LEU A 72 0.97 8.95 -5.49
N ILE A 73 0.67 7.71 -5.10
CA ILE A 73 -0.17 7.42 -3.92
C ILE A 73 0.44 8.07 -2.68
N GLY A 74 1.74 7.89 -2.46
CA GLY A 74 2.44 8.46 -1.30
C GLY A 74 2.34 9.99 -1.24
N VAL A 75 2.64 10.68 -2.35
CA VAL A 75 2.55 12.14 -2.45
C VAL A 75 1.11 12.63 -2.19
N LEU A 76 0.12 12.02 -2.82
CA LEU A 76 -1.27 12.43 -2.70
C LEU A 76 -1.81 12.21 -1.27
N LEU A 77 -1.39 11.16 -0.58
CA LEU A 77 -1.71 10.94 0.84
C LEU A 77 -1.08 12.01 1.73
N LEU A 78 0.20 12.35 1.51
CA LEU A 78 0.90 13.38 2.28
C LEU A 78 0.29 14.76 2.10
N LEU A 79 -0.06 15.10 0.85
CA LEU A 79 -0.69 16.38 0.52
C LEU A 79 -2.19 16.42 0.85
N ASN A 80 -2.77 15.27 1.24
CA ASN A 80 -4.21 15.13 1.54
C ASN A 80 -5.11 15.53 0.35
N ILE A 81 -4.61 15.33 -0.89
CA ILE A 81 -5.31 15.63 -2.13
C ILE A 81 -6.10 14.39 -2.56
N TYR A 82 -7.37 14.58 -2.95
CA TYR A 82 -8.27 13.48 -3.34
C TYR A 82 -8.26 12.31 -2.36
N ARG A 83 -8.12 12.59 -1.08
CA ARG A 83 -7.85 11.63 0.02
C ARG A 83 -8.66 10.35 -0.08
N ARG A 84 -9.98 10.44 -0.27
CA ARG A 84 -10.87 9.26 -0.32
C ARG A 84 -10.58 8.37 -1.51
N GLN A 85 -10.40 8.96 -2.69
CA GLN A 85 -10.08 8.25 -3.93
C GLN A 85 -8.72 7.55 -3.80
N VAL A 86 -7.73 8.27 -3.28
CA VAL A 86 -6.37 7.74 -3.07
C VAL A 86 -6.38 6.58 -2.07
N ILE A 87 -7.16 6.67 -0.99
CA ILE A 87 -7.30 5.56 -0.03
C ILE A 87 -7.90 4.31 -0.71
N ILE A 88 -8.93 4.47 -1.55
CA ILE A 88 -9.54 3.35 -2.28
C ILE A 88 -8.53 2.73 -3.25
N ILE A 89 -7.81 3.56 -4.00
CA ILE A 89 -6.78 3.13 -4.93
C ILE A 89 -5.66 2.37 -4.19
N ALA A 90 -5.21 2.91 -3.05
CA ALA A 90 -4.21 2.27 -2.21
C ALA A 90 -4.70 0.93 -1.64
N LEU A 91 -5.97 0.81 -1.25
CA LEU A 91 -6.56 -0.45 -0.79
C LEU A 91 -6.56 -1.50 -1.90
N ILE A 92 -6.99 -1.13 -3.12
CA ILE A 92 -6.96 -2.02 -4.28
C ILE A 92 -5.51 -2.46 -4.56
N HIS A 93 -4.57 -1.54 -4.56
CA HIS A 93 -3.15 -1.85 -4.74
C HIS A 93 -2.66 -2.83 -3.67
N MET A 94 -2.99 -2.61 -2.39
CA MET A 94 -2.59 -3.51 -1.31
C MET A 94 -3.16 -4.93 -1.48
N VAL A 95 -4.38 -5.09 -2.01
CA VAL A 95 -4.92 -6.42 -2.33
C VAL A 95 -4.06 -7.12 -3.38
N PHE A 96 -3.64 -6.42 -4.43
CA PHE A 96 -2.76 -6.97 -5.46
C PHE A 96 -1.37 -7.34 -4.92
N THR A 97 -0.87 -6.70 -3.87
CA THR A 97 0.41 -7.07 -3.26
C THR A 97 0.40 -8.45 -2.59
N PHE A 98 -0.78 -9.05 -2.37
CA PHE A 98 -0.89 -10.43 -1.87
C PHE A 98 -0.92 -11.49 -2.97
N THR A 99 -1.07 -11.10 -4.23
CA THR A 99 -1.10 -12.02 -5.37
C THR A 99 0.12 -12.96 -5.42
N PRO A 100 1.36 -12.51 -5.13
CA PRO A 100 2.53 -13.37 -5.12
C PRO A 100 2.47 -14.55 -4.14
N LEU A 101 1.74 -14.42 -3.03
CA LEU A 101 1.57 -15.53 -2.08
C LEU A 101 0.88 -16.74 -2.72
N PHE A 102 0.07 -16.50 -3.75
CA PHE A 102 -0.66 -17.54 -4.48
C PHE A 102 0.07 -17.98 -5.74
N LEU A 103 0.61 -17.01 -6.52
CA LEU A 103 1.30 -17.31 -7.78
C LEU A 103 2.71 -17.89 -7.57
N PHE A 104 3.41 -17.45 -6.52
CA PHE A 104 4.79 -17.81 -6.22
C PHE A 104 4.92 -18.30 -4.77
N SER A 105 4.09 -19.28 -4.41
CA SER A 105 4.04 -19.83 -3.05
C SER A 105 5.39 -20.40 -2.59
N GLU A 106 6.17 -21.00 -3.49
CA GLU A 106 7.50 -21.56 -3.20
C GLU A 106 8.51 -20.48 -2.79
N GLN A 107 8.36 -19.24 -3.27
CA GLN A 107 9.20 -18.11 -2.89
C GLN A 107 8.71 -17.44 -1.60
N SER A 108 7.43 -17.61 -1.27
CA SER A 108 6.78 -16.95 -0.14
C SER A 108 6.78 -17.79 1.13
N PHE A 109 6.81 -19.11 0.99
CA PHE A 109 6.75 -20.06 2.08
C PHE A 109 7.96 -21.00 2.05
N ASN A 110 8.51 -21.31 3.23
CA ASN A 110 9.46 -22.40 3.40
C ASN A 110 8.68 -23.75 3.44
N ASN A 111 9.35 -24.87 3.51
CA ASN A 111 8.88 -26.26 3.49
C ASN A 111 7.49 -26.55 4.13
N SER A 112 6.80 -25.56 4.65
CA SER A 112 5.45 -25.61 5.21
C SER A 112 4.77 -24.25 5.04
N TYR A 113 3.47 -24.25 4.76
CA TYR A 113 2.64 -23.04 4.64
C TYR A 113 2.59 -22.15 5.90
N PHE A 114 3.08 -22.65 7.03
CA PHE A 114 3.17 -21.88 8.28
C PHE A 114 4.47 -21.10 8.42
N TYR A 115 5.50 -21.43 7.65
CA TYR A 115 6.82 -20.77 7.74
C TYR A 115 7.05 -19.87 6.54
N LEU A 116 6.88 -18.58 6.75
CA LEU A 116 7.10 -17.57 5.74
C LEU A 116 8.61 -17.33 5.52
N THR A 117 9.01 -17.20 4.27
CA THR A 117 10.32 -16.63 3.91
C THR A 117 10.37 -15.15 4.30
N LEU A 118 11.54 -14.52 4.24
CA LEU A 118 11.64 -13.06 4.40
C LEU A 118 10.72 -12.33 3.43
N LEU A 119 10.59 -12.82 2.22
CA LEU A 119 9.73 -12.27 1.18
C LEU A 119 8.25 -12.41 1.54
N GLY A 120 7.84 -13.59 2.01
CA GLY A 120 6.48 -13.81 2.49
C GLY A 120 6.12 -12.93 3.69
N GLN A 121 7.04 -12.77 4.66
CA GLN A 121 6.87 -11.86 5.80
C GLN A 121 6.72 -10.41 5.34
N TYR A 122 7.49 -10.01 4.31
CA TYR A 122 7.42 -8.69 3.70
C TYR A 122 6.03 -8.41 3.11
N ILE A 123 5.37 -9.41 2.53
CA ILE A 123 4.01 -9.26 1.98
C ILE A 123 2.97 -9.22 3.12
N ILE A 124 3.05 -10.15 4.07
CA ILE A 124 2.06 -10.28 5.15
C ILE A 124 2.00 -9.01 6.02
N LYS A 125 3.11 -8.31 6.25
CA LYS A 125 3.09 -7.04 6.99
C LYS A 125 2.17 -5.97 6.37
N ASN A 126 1.84 -6.07 5.08
CA ASN A 126 0.93 -5.14 4.41
C ASN A 126 -0.51 -5.20 4.97
N ILE A 127 -0.87 -6.23 5.73
CA ILE A 127 -2.12 -6.29 6.50
C ILE A 127 -2.26 -5.07 7.42
N ILE A 128 -1.16 -4.59 8.01
CA ILE A 128 -1.16 -3.39 8.87
C ILE A 128 -1.54 -2.15 8.06
N ILE A 129 -1.01 -2.02 6.84
CA ILE A 129 -1.33 -0.91 5.94
C ILE A 129 -2.80 -0.96 5.53
N ILE A 130 -3.33 -2.14 5.23
CA ILE A 130 -4.76 -2.33 4.93
C ILE A 130 -5.62 -1.89 6.12
N GLY A 131 -5.29 -2.32 7.34
CA GLY A 131 -6.00 -1.90 8.56
C GLY A 131 -5.99 -0.39 8.74
N GLY A 132 -4.84 0.24 8.50
CA GLY A 132 -4.69 1.70 8.51
C GLY A 132 -5.57 2.39 7.47
N LEU A 133 -5.51 1.94 6.21
CA LEU A 133 -6.30 2.49 5.11
C LEU A 133 -7.82 2.32 5.34
N LEU A 134 -8.25 1.17 5.86
CA LEU A 134 -9.67 0.94 6.21
C LEU A 134 -10.14 1.89 7.31
N THR A 135 -9.29 2.17 8.30
CA THR A 135 -9.57 3.14 9.35
C THR A 135 -9.73 4.54 8.76
N LEU A 136 -8.80 4.97 7.90
CA LEU A 136 -8.86 6.25 7.19
C LEU A 136 -10.11 6.35 6.31
N TYR A 137 -10.48 5.28 5.62
CA TYR A 137 -11.68 5.24 4.80
C TYR A 137 -12.95 5.47 5.63
N LYS A 138 -13.14 4.69 6.71
CA LYS A 138 -14.29 4.85 7.61
C LYS A 138 -14.43 6.28 8.11
N LEU A 139 -13.33 6.90 8.52
CA LEU A 139 -13.31 8.28 9.01
C LEU A 139 -13.65 9.30 7.91
N SER A 140 -13.20 9.06 6.69
CA SER A 140 -13.54 9.92 5.53
C SER A 140 -15.05 9.90 5.21
N VAL A 141 -15.69 8.75 5.37
CA VAL A 141 -17.14 8.58 5.15
C VAL A 141 -17.94 9.24 6.27
N THR A 142 -17.53 9.06 7.53
CA THR A 142 -18.22 9.65 8.69
C THR A 142 -18.19 11.18 8.64
N LYS A 143 -17.04 11.77 8.28
CA LYS A 143 -16.91 13.23 8.12
C LYS A 143 -17.92 13.80 7.12
N ARG A 144 -18.19 13.09 6.02
CA ARG A 144 -19.13 13.53 4.97
C ARG A 144 -20.60 13.44 5.40
N ARG A 145 -20.93 12.59 6.37
CA ARG A 145 -22.30 12.46 6.91
C ARG A 145 -22.64 13.52 7.95
N LEU A 146 -21.62 14.21 8.48
CA LEU A 146 -21.76 15.21 9.54
C LEU A 146 -21.66 16.65 9.00
N LEU A 147 -21.32 16.82 7.72
CA LEU A 147 -21.34 18.08 6.96
C LEU A 147 -22.58 18.16 6.07
#